data_5683fe0b5c9b998ebef366cf4acc36eb
#
_entry.id   5683fe0b5c9b998ebef366cf4acc36eb
#
_cell.length_a   1.000
_cell.length_b   1.000
_cell.length_c   1.000
_cell.angle_alpha   90.00
_cell.angle_beta   90.00
_cell.angle_gamma   90.00
#
_symmetry.space_group_name_H-M   'P 1'
#
loop_
_entity.id
_entity.type
_entity.pdbx_description
1 polymer ?
#
loop_
_entity_poly.entity_id
_entity_poly.type
_entity_poly.pdbx_seq_one_letter_code
_entity_poly.pdbx_strand_id
1 'polypeptide(L)'
;VLGTLMLLNVWGIIWRNQKIVIASNQAVAAGGEADPAAAEAAPKAALASRTNTLFSIPMLWFMVASAHMPSGSIMANTQAIVICCVIIALIEANAIWGKQYTMTTVKGVIASGLVLTVVLAGILRMF
;
A
#
# COMPACT_ATOMS: atom_id res chain seq x y z
N VAL A 1 7.90 6.02 7.51
CA VAL A 1 7.17 4.73 7.63
C VAL A 1 6.51 4.36 6.30
N LEU A 2 5.51 5.13 5.79
CA LEU A 2 4.76 4.79 4.58
C LEU A 2 5.66 4.55 3.36
N GLY A 3 6.57 5.47 3.05
CA GLY A 3 7.48 5.32 1.92
C GLY A 3 8.40 4.10 2.01
N THR A 4 8.86 3.77 3.21
CA THR A 4 9.68 2.57 3.45
C THR A 4 8.89 1.30 3.18
N LEU A 5 7.65 1.21 3.67
CA LEU A 5 6.78 0.06 3.40
C LEU A 5 6.46 -0.08 1.91
N MET A 6 6.17 1.03 1.23
CA MET A 6 5.94 1.03 -0.21
C MET A 6 7.15 0.52 -0.99
N LEU A 7 8.37 0.91 -0.60
CA LEU A 7 9.61 0.40 -1.19
C LEU A 7 9.77 -1.09 -0.96
N LEU A 8 9.55 -1.55 0.27
CA LEU A 8 9.63 -2.98 0.62
C LEU A 8 8.59 -3.81 -0.14
N ASN A 9 7.39 -3.29 -0.36
CA ASN A 9 6.36 -3.93 -1.17
C ASN A 9 6.80 -4.10 -2.63
N VAL A 10 7.42 -3.08 -3.20
CA VAL A 10 7.93 -3.16 -4.59
C VAL A 10 8.98 -4.25 -4.69
N TRP A 11 10.00 -4.22 -3.84
CA TRP A 11 11.11 -5.16 -3.93
C TRP A 11 10.79 -6.57 -3.42
N GLY A 12 10.07 -6.67 -2.32
CA GLY A 12 9.78 -7.94 -1.65
C GLY A 12 8.63 -8.73 -2.28
N ILE A 13 7.59 -8.04 -2.75
CA ILE A 13 6.35 -8.68 -3.19
C ILE A 13 6.12 -8.45 -4.68
N ILE A 14 6.03 -7.20 -5.12
CA ILE A 14 5.62 -6.88 -6.49
C ILE A 14 6.65 -7.41 -7.49
N TRP A 15 7.90 -7.05 -7.34
CA TRP A 15 8.95 -7.42 -8.30
C TRP A 15 9.17 -8.94 -8.38
N ARG A 16 9.18 -9.62 -7.24
CA ARG A 16 9.34 -11.08 -7.20
C ARG A 16 8.20 -11.80 -7.93
N ASN A 17 6.96 -11.40 -7.68
CA ASN A 17 5.80 -12.00 -8.31
C ASN A 17 5.69 -11.61 -9.80
N GLN A 18 6.04 -10.38 -10.15
CA GLN A 18 6.04 -9.93 -11.54
C GLN A 18 7.06 -10.67 -12.42
N LYS A 19 8.21 -11.05 -11.89
CA LYS A 19 9.16 -11.90 -12.63
C LYS A 19 8.51 -13.23 -13.08
N ILE A 20 7.74 -13.85 -12.20
CA ILE A 20 7.04 -15.11 -12.50
C ILE A 20 5.99 -14.89 -13.58
N VAL A 21 5.21 -13.83 -13.48
CA VAL A 21 4.16 -13.49 -14.46
C VAL A 21 4.77 -13.18 -15.83
N ILE A 22 5.84 -12.40 -15.88
CA ILE A 22 6.53 -12.03 -17.13
C ILE A 22 7.13 -13.28 -17.80
N ALA A 23 7.81 -14.14 -17.03
CA ALA A 23 8.39 -15.38 -17.56
C ALA A 23 7.30 -16.30 -18.12
N SER A 24 6.16 -16.42 -17.45
CA SER A 24 5.01 -17.18 -17.94
C SER A 24 4.45 -16.60 -19.24
N ASN A 25 4.27 -15.30 -19.30
CA ASN A 25 3.77 -14.64 -20.52
C ASN A 25 4.74 -14.77 -21.70
N GLN A 26 6.04 -14.71 -21.45
CA GLN A 26 7.06 -14.95 -22.48
C GLN A 26 7.03 -16.40 -22.99
N ALA A 27 6.85 -17.36 -22.10
CA ALA A 27 6.73 -18.77 -22.48
C ALA A 27 5.49 -19.01 -23.36
N VAL A 28 4.35 -18.42 -23.01
CA VAL A 28 3.12 -18.51 -23.81
C VAL A 28 3.31 -17.83 -25.18
N ALA A 29 3.93 -16.66 -25.22
CA ALA A 29 4.23 -15.97 -26.48
C ALA A 29 5.16 -16.75 -27.41
N ALA A 30 6.04 -17.59 -26.84
CA ALA A 30 6.91 -18.51 -27.60
C ALA A 30 6.23 -19.83 -28.00
N GLY A 31 4.93 -19.99 -27.74
CA GLY A 31 4.15 -21.19 -28.04
C GLY A 31 4.20 -22.29 -26.96
N GLY A 32 4.72 -21.98 -25.77
CA GLY A 32 4.73 -22.88 -24.62
C GLY A 32 3.47 -22.76 -23.75
N GLU A 33 3.45 -23.51 -22.67
CA GLU A 33 2.37 -23.46 -21.68
C GLU A 33 2.60 -22.39 -20.62
N ALA A 34 1.50 -21.86 -20.07
CA ALA A 34 1.54 -20.90 -18.96
C ALA A 34 2.02 -21.58 -17.67
N ASP A 35 2.88 -20.90 -16.91
CA ASP A 35 3.33 -21.38 -15.60
C ASP A 35 2.16 -21.29 -14.59
N PRO A 36 1.78 -22.40 -13.92
CA PRO A 36 0.75 -22.39 -12.88
C PRO A 36 1.05 -21.42 -11.74
N ALA A 37 2.33 -21.17 -11.42
CA ALA A 37 2.75 -20.23 -10.39
C ALA A 37 2.35 -18.78 -10.73
N ALA A 38 2.19 -18.42 -12.00
CA ALA A 38 1.76 -17.08 -12.42
C ALA A 38 0.33 -16.76 -11.98
N ALA A 39 -0.55 -17.75 -11.90
CA ALA A 39 -1.93 -17.61 -11.47
C ALA A 39 -2.03 -17.16 -9.99
N GLU A 40 -1.08 -17.55 -9.15
CA GLU A 40 -0.99 -17.11 -7.75
C GLU A 40 -0.18 -15.82 -7.59
N ALA A 41 0.85 -15.64 -8.42
CA ALA A 41 1.75 -14.49 -8.33
C ALA A 41 1.07 -13.18 -8.76
N ALA A 42 0.24 -13.21 -9.79
CA ALA A 42 -0.43 -12.02 -10.32
C ALA A 42 -1.35 -11.33 -9.29
N PRO A 43 -2.27 -12.02 -8.58
CA PRO A 43 -3.10 -11.37 -7.58
C PRO A 43 -2.31 -10.86 -6.37
N LYS A 44 -1.23 -11.54 -5.96
CA LYS A 44 -0.34 -11.06 -4.89
C LYS A 44 0.35 -9.75 -5.26
N ALA A 45 0.91 -9.67 -6.46
CA ALA A 45 1.51 -8.44 -6.98
C ALA A 45 0.47 -7.32 -7.11
N ALA A 46 -0.73 -7.63 -7.58
CA ALA A 46 -1.80 -6.66 -7.72
C ALA A 46 -2.26 -6.09 -6.37
N LEU A 47 -2.41 -6.93 -5.35
CA LEU A 47 -2.79 -6.51 -4.00
C LEU A 47 -1.75 -5.58 -3.39
N ALA A 48 -0.47 -5.95 -3.44
CA ALA A 48 0.62 -5.12 -2.94
C ALA A 48 0.72 -3.79 -3.69
N SER A 49 0.55 -3.80 -5.02
CA SER A 49 0.55 -2.60 -5.84
C SER A 49 -0.60 -1.65 -5.48
N ARG A 50 -1.80 -2.18 -5.27
CA ARG A 50 -2.97 -1.40 -4.86
C ARG A 50 -2.82 -0.84 -3.45
N THR A 51 -2.21 -1.60 -2.54
CA THR A 51 -1.89 -1.10 -1.20
C THR A 51 -0.88 0.04 -1.26
N ASN A 52 0.12 -0.03 -2.13
CA ASN A 52 1.03 1.08 -2.38
C ASN A 52 0.29 2.33 -2.91
N THR A 53 -0.65 2.16 -3.83
CA THR A 53 -1.48 3.26 -4.32
C THR A 53 -2.33 3.86 -3.19
N LEU A 54 -2.89 3.03 -2.31
CA LEU A 54 -3.62 3.48 -1.14
C LEU A 54 -2.72 4.29 -0.19
N PHE A 55 -1.52 3.82 0.09
CA PHE A 55 -0.56 4.51 0.95
C PHE A 55 0.00 5.81 0.35
N SER A 56 0.01 5.94 -0.98
CA SER A 56 0.51 7.15 -1.64
C SER A 56 -0.30 8.39 -1.30
N ILE A 57 -1.61 8.25 -1.07
CA ILE A 57 -2.51 9.37 -0.75
C ILE A 57 -2.18 9.98 0.62
N PRO A 58 -2.18 9.23 1.73
CA PRO A 58 -1.77 9.80 3.02
C PRO A 58 -0.30 10.23 3.02
N MET A 59 0.59 9.53 2.31
CA MET A 59 1.99 9.93 2.20
C MET A 59 2.12 11.33 1.59
N LEU A 60 1.46 11.57 0.46
CA LEU A 60 1.45 12.88 -0.20
C LEU A 60 0.87 13.97 0.71
N TRP A 61 -0.25 13.67 1.38
CA TRP A 61 -0.84 14.59 2.36
C TRP A 61 0.16 14.99 3.43
N PHE A 62 0.84 14.04 4.07
CA PHE A 62 1.80 14.34 5.12
C PHE A 62 3.04 15.08 4.60
N MET A 63 3.47 14.84 3.38
CA MET A 63 4.55 15.61 2.75
C MET A 63 4.15 17.09 2.60
N VAL A 64 2.96 17.36 2.09
CA VAL A 64 2.44 18.73 1.94
C VAL A 64 2.16 19.37 3.30
N ALA A 65 1.53 18.64 4.20
CA ALA A 65 1.19 19.14 5.53
C ALA A 65 2.44 19.51 6.35
N SER A 66 3.51 18.72 6.26
CA SER A 66 4.76 19.00 6.97
C SER A 66 5.45 20.29 6.50
N ALA A 67 5.23 20.67 5.24
CA ALA A 67 5.83 21.88 4.67
C ALA A 67 4.97 23.15 4.91
N HIS A 68 3.66 23.00 5.00
CA HIS A 68 2.73 24.14 4.96
C HIS A 68 1.88 24.34 6.22
N MET A 69 1.83 23.33 7.11
CA MET A 69 1.12 23.49 8.38
C MET A 69 2.04 24.04 9.46
N PRO A 70 1.56 25.00 10.29
CA PRO A 70 2.35 25.53 11.40
C PRO A 70 2.79 24.41 12.34
N SER A 71 4.07 24.36 12.63
CA SER A 71 4.71 23.34 13.47
C SER A 71 4.16 23.23 14.90
N GLY A 72 3.41 24.21 15.36
CA GLY A 72 2.76 24.19 16.70
C GLY A 72 1.47 23.37 16.78
N SER A 73 0.93 22.90 15.66
CA SER A 73 -0.37 22.21 15.63
C SER A 73 -0.28 20.68 15.55
N ILE A 74 0.92 20.12 15.38
CA ILE A 74 1.14 18.68 15.37
C ILE A 74 2.33 18.34 16.29
N MET A 75 2.17 18.59 17.56
CA MET A 75 2.96 17.93 18.60
C MET A 75 2.37 16.52 18.73
N ALA A 76 2.76 15.63 17.79
CA ALA A 76 2.26 14.27 17.80
C ALA A 76 2.67 13.58 19.12
N ASN A 77 1.72 13.33 19.98
CA ASN A 77 1.91 12.50 21.15
C ASN A 77 2.38 11.11 20.69
N THR A 78 3.31 10.52 21.42
CA THR A 78 3.81 9.16 21.14
C THR A 78 2.68 8.15 20.97
N GLN A 79 1.60 8.29 21.73
CA GLN A 79 0.41 7.44 21.61
C GLN A 79 -0.25 7.55 20.22
N ALA A 80 -0.41 8.76 19.69
CA ALA A 80 -0.98 8.97 18.36
C ALA A 80 -0.11 8.34 17.27
N ILE A 81 1.21 8.48 17.37
CA ILE A 81 2.15 7.87 16.43
C ILE A 81 2.04 6.35 16.46
N VAL A 82 1.98 5.75 17.65
CA VAL A 82 1.83 4.29 17.82
C VAL A 82 0.52 3.80 17.21
N ILE A 83 -0.59 4.47 17.48
CA ILE A 83 -1.90 4.12 16.90
C ILE A 83 -1.86 4.19 15.37
N CYS A 84 -1.30 5.25 14.80
CA CYS A 84 -1.15 5.38 13.35
C CYS A 84 -0.27 4.25 12.77
N CYS A 85 0.84 3.93 13.42
CA CYS A 85 1.71 2.84 12.98
C CYS A 85 1.02 1.47 13.04
N VAL A 86 0.19 1.22 14.07
CA VAL A 86 -0.59 -0.02 14.18
C VAL A 86 -1.61 -0.12 13.04
N ILE A 87 -2.33 0.95 12.71
CA ILE A 87 -3.28 0.97 11.60
C ILE A 87 -2.57 0.66 10.27
N ILE A 88 -1.44 1.33 10.02
CA ILE A 88 -0.64 1.10 8.81
C ILE A 88 -0.13 -0.34 8.76
N ALA A 89 0.35 -0.88 9.87
CA ALA A 89 0.83 -2.26 9.96
C ALA A 89 -0.27 -3.29 9.69
N LEU A 90 -1.50 -3.04 10.15
CA LEU A 90 -2.65 -3.91 9.86
C LEU A 90 -3.02 -3.92 8.37
N ILE A 91 -2.97 -2.76 7.71
CA ILE A 91 -3.21 -2.66 6.27
C ILE A 91 -2.09 -3.37 5.50
N GLU A 92 -0.85 -3.23 5.93
CA GLU A 92 0.30 -3.91 5.34
C GLU A 92 0.22 -5.43 5.53
N ALA A 93 -0.18 -5.91 6.69
CA ALA A 93 -0.42 -7.32 6.93
C ALA A 93 -1.50 -7.87 5.99
N ASN A 94 -2.56 -7.10 5.72
CA ASN A 94 -3.55 -7.47 4.71
C ASN A 94 -2.97 -7.50 3.29
N ALA A 95 -2.02 -6.63 2.97
CA ALA A 95 -1.33 -6.65 1.67
C ALA A 95 -0.50 -7.91 1.45
N ILE A 96 0.06 -8.47 2.52
CA ILE A 96 0.92 -9.65 2.47
C ILE A 96 0.09 -10.95 2.49
N TRP A 97 -0.88 -11.06 3.40
CA TRP A 97 -1.62 -12.31 3.67
C TRP A 97 -3.12 -12.21 3.43
N GLY A 98 -3.65 -11.06 3.11
CA GLY A 98 -5.07 -10.79 3.08
C GLY A 98 -5.72 -10.90 1.70
N LYS A 99 -6.88 -10.25 1.61
CA LYS A 99 -7.74 -10.20 0.40
C LYS A 99 -7.93 -8.75 -0.04
N GLN A 100 -8.37 -8.59 -1.29
CA GLN A 100 -8.50 -7.26 -1.90
C GLN A 100 -9.64 -6.40 -1.29
N TYR A 101 -10.65 -6.98 -0.67
CA TYR A 101 -11.82 -6.27 -0.09
C TYR A 101 -12.29 -5.08 -0.96
N THR A 102 -12.19 -3.85 -0.44
CA THR A 102 -12.54 -2.61 -1.15
C THR A 102 -11.55 -2.23 -2.26
N MET A 103 -10.40 -2.89 -2.35
CA MET A 103 -9.33 -2.60 -3.31
C MET A 103 -9.48 -3.35 -4.65
N THR A 104 -10.66 -3.88 -4.95
CA THR A 104 -10.95 -4.54 -6.24
C THR A 104 -11.10 -3.55 -7.39
N THR A 105 -11.44 -2.31 -7.09
CA THR A 105 -11.62 -1.23 -8.08
C THR A 105 -10.73 -0.04 -7.80
N VAL A 106 -10.38 0.72 -8.83
CA VAL A 106 -9.60 1.96 -8.71
C VAL A 106 -10.31 2.97 -7.78
N LYS A 107 -11.62 3.12 -7.94
CA LYS A 107 -12.43 4.00 -7.08
C LYS A 107 -12.37 3.57 -5.60
N GLY A 108 -12.44 2.27 -5.34
CA GLY A 108 -12.32 1.71 -3.98
C GLY A 108 -10.96 1.98 -3.34
N VAL A 109 -9.87 1.85 -4.11
CA VAL A 109 -8.51 2.17 -3.64
C VAL A 109 -8.38 3.65 -3.28
N ILE A 110 -8.84 4.55 -4.15
CA ILE A 110 -8.79 6.00 -3.93
C ILE A 110 -9.64 6.38 -2.71
N ALA A 111 -10.87 5.90 -2.63
CA ALA A 111 -11.75 6.16 -1.49
C ALA A 111 -11.13 5.67 -0.17
N SER A 112 -10.60 4.46 -0.15
CA SER A 112 -9.92 3.91 1.02
C SER A 112 -8.68 4.73 1.43
N GLY A 113 -7.90 5.20 0.46
CA GLY A 113 -6.75 6.07 0.70
C GLY A 113 -7.13 7.43 1.28
N LEU A 114 -8.21 8.04 0.79
CA LEU A 114 -8.74 9.29 1.33
C LEU A 114 -9.26 9.11 2.75
N VAL A 115 -10.03 8.05 3.01
CA VAL A 115 -10.51 7.72 4.36
C VAL A 115 -9.34 7.50 5.31
N LEU A 116 -8.33 6.74 4.91
CA LEU A 116 -7.12 6.52 5.70
C LEU A 116 -6.42 7.84 6.01
N THR A 117 -6.30 8.74 5.04
CA THR A 117 -5.69 10.06 5.23
C THR A 117 -6.42 10.86 6.29
N VAL A 118 -7.76 10.91 6.22
CA VAL A 118 -8.59 11.62 7.20
C VAL A 118 -8.45 11.01 8.58
N VAL A 119 -8.46 9.67 8.68
CA VAL A 119 -8.29 8.95 9.95
C VAL A 119 -6.93 9.24 10.58
N LEU A 120 -5.84 9.08 9.83
CA LEU A 120 -4.50 9.33 10.35
C LEU A 120 -4.28 10.80 10.73
N ALA A 121 -4.74 11.74 9.90
CA ALA A 121 -4.65 13.17 10.19
C ALA A 121 -5.52 13.54 11.41
N GLY A 122 -6.70 12.94 11.55
CA GLY A 122 -7.57 13.13 12.70
C GLY A 122 -6.94 12.64 14.00
N ILE A 123 -6.39 11.44 14.02
CA ILE A 123 -5.70 10.88 15.19
C ILE A 123 -4.55 11.79 15.63
N LEU A 124 -3.71 12.22 14.68
CA LEU A 124 -2.57 13.09 14.99
C LEU A 124 -2.98 14.49 15.50
N ARG A 125 -4.20 14.94 15.20
CA ARG A 125 -4.74 16.21 15.70
C ARG A 125 -5.47 16.11 17.04
N MET A 126 -6.06 14.94 17.31
CA MET A 126 -6.85 14.73 18.54
C MET A 126 -5.97 14.43 19.76
N PHE A 127 -4.81 13.89 19.56
CA PHE A 127 -3.84 13.51 20.58
C PHE A 127 -2.59 14.40 20.51
#